data_7104a8713ad99a41ad6f1815f6c48c4b
#
_entry.id   7104a8713ad99a41ad6f1815f6c48c4b
#
_cell.length_a   1.000
_cell.length_b   1.000
_cell.length_c   1.000
_cell.angle_alpha   90.00
_cell.angle_beta   90.00
_cell.angle_gamma   90.00
#
_symmetry.space_group_name_H-M   'P 1'
#
loop_
_entity.id
_entity.type
_entity.pdbx_description
1 polymer ?
#
loop_
_entity_poly.entity_id
_entity_poly.type
_entity_poly.pdbx_seq_one_letter_code
_entity_poly.pdbx_strand_id
1 'polypeptide(L)'
;MRSAHTPRTRRALRAARALTCAAVLATTGVAGTGTGAAAAHSARPAPTTARTTAGAGAAGAATTDGERVNFHKWTTQADFQAGTAAGVTALAGDRAGIAISSTVGTMRYKDPYLHTTKTYAFSTWTSPTYTPGFGATELVSSWDAQTPAGTWLRVELNATMEDGHQTGWLDMGDWASGDTDIDRTSTSPSAGVYGQVDTDTFNAAAGHSVQAYQLRATLYRLPAGTASPRLWQLGAFASAVPARTGVTPSPLGGAEGTELAVPRYSQQIHVGQYNQYGGGGDAWCSPTSSEMITEYWGDGPSAADLAWVDPSYADPSVDYAARSTYDYAYQGTGNWPFNAAYAAHYGLDAEIVQLPSVDDLETLVKAGIPVAISVAFDSGELTGSGYGTAGHLMVVAGFTATGDFIVDDPFSPSDAAVRHVYQRGQLENIWLRTYWTRPDGTTGSGSGGVAYVYKPHDLALPPVADPNSPTW
;
A
#
# COMPACT_ATOMS: atom_id res chain seq x y z
N MET A 1 -59.14 -33.23 6.03
CA MET A 1 -57.97 -33.53 5.21
C MET A 1 -57.48 -32.24 4.61
N ARG A 2 -56.47 -31.63 5.18
CA ARG A 2 -55.82 -30.42 4.68
C ARG A 2 -54.31 -30.74 4.56
N SER A 3 -53.83 -30.69 3.31
CA SER A 3 -52.41 -30.87 2.97
C SER A 3 -51.65 -29.56 3.16
N ALA A 4 -50.59 -29.59 3.95
CA ALA A 4 -49.70 -28.46 4.16
C ALA A 4 -48.57 -28.48 3.12
N HIS A 5 -48.40 -27.40 2.37
CA HIS A 5 -47.27 -27.16 1.49
C HIS A 5 -46.21 -26.34 2.24
N THR A 6 -45.03 -26.94 2.42
CA THR A 6 -43.82 -26.26 2.90
C THR A 6 -43.04 -25.69 1.73
N PRO A 7 -42.55 -24.44 1.77
CA PRO A 7 -41.66 -23.90 0.74
C PRO A 7 -40.22 -24.31 0.99
N ARG A 8 -39.62 -24.93 -0.02
CA ARG A 8 -38.18 -25.21 -0.07
C ARG A 8 -37.39 -23.93 -0.33
N THR A 9 -36.64 -23.47 0.64
CA THR A 9 -35.65 -22.40 0.49
C THR A 9 -34.42 -22.95 -0.25
N ARG A 10 -34.19 -22.42 -1.46
CA ARG A 10 -32.93 -22.64 -2.20
C ARG A 10 -31.85 -21.74 -1.58
N ARG A 11 -30.91 -22.31 -0.86
CA ARG A 11 -29.63 -21.66 -0.52
C ARG A 11 -28.77 -21.62 -1.77
N ALA A 12 -28.52 -20.43 -2.32
CA ALA A 12 -27.46 -20.21 -3.29
C ALA A 12 -26.12 -20.17 -2.55
N LEU A 13 -25.28 -21.18 -2.73
CA LEU A 13 -23.86 -21.13 -2.35
C LEU A 13 -23.15 -20.16 -3.30
N ARG A 14 -22.76 -19.02 -2.80
CA ARG A 14 -21.74 -18.20 -3.43
C ARG A 14 -20.38 -18.73 -2.95
N ALA A 15 -19.65 -19.37 -3.85
CA ALA A 15 -18.25 -19.74 -3.61
C ALA A 15 -17.41 -18.46 -3.69
N ALA A 16 -17.01 -17.92 -2.53
CA ALA A 16 -15.94 -16.95 -2.45
C ALA A 16 -14.62 -17.71 -2.72
N ARG A 17 -13.94 -17.39 -3.80
CA ARG A 17 -12.55 -17.82 -4.01
C ARG A 17 -11.64 -16.88 -3.20
N ALA A 18 -11.27 -17.30 -2.00
CA ALA A 18 -10.18 -16.70 -1.27
C ALA A 18 -8.85 -17.13 -1.93
N LEU A 19 -8.08 -16.16 -2.43
CA LEU A 19 -6.68 -16.41 -2.77
C LEU A 19 -5.88 -16.44 -1.46
N THR A 20 -5.35 -17.59 -1.15
CA THR A 20 -4.52 -17.83 0.04
C THR A 20 -3.05 -17.56 -0.28
N CYS A 21 -2.43 -16.65 0.44
CA CYS A 21 -0.97 -16.64 0.62
C CYS A 21 -0.60 -17.79 1.56
N ALA A 22 -0.14 -18.89 1.01
CA ALA A 22 0.44 -19.96 1.81
C ALA A 22 1.96 -19.78 1.81
N ALA A 23 2.54 -19.46 2.96
CA ALA A 23 3.96 -19.69 3.19
C ALA A 23 4.18 -21.20 3.19
N VAL A 24 4.93 -21.71 2.22
CA VAL A 24 5.31 -23.13 2.22
C VAL A 24 6.51 -23.29 3.14
N LEU A 25 6.24 -23.62 4.39
CA LEU A 25 7.28 -24.10 5.32
C LEU A 25 7.66 -25.53 4.93
N ALA A 26 8.90 -25.74 4.58
CA ALA A 26 9.50 -27.07 4.56
C ALA A 26 9.73 -27.52 6.00
N THR A 27 8.71 -28.12 6.64
CA THR A 27 8.84 -28.74 7.94
C THR A 27 8.78 -30.26 7.79
N THR A 28 9.83 -30.92 8.30
CA THR A 28 9.73 -32.31 8.75
C THR A 28 8.83 -32.36 9.98
N GLY A 29 7.61 -32.77 9.77
CA GLY A 29 6.64 -33.37 10.69
C GLY A 29 6.27 -32.61 11.96
N VAL A 30 5.07 -32.00 11.97
CA VAL A 30 3.97 -32.30 12.92
C VAL A 30 2.70 -31.64 12.32
N ALA A 31 1.62 -32.40 12.20
CA ALA A 31 0.36 -31.94 11.64
C ALA A 31 -0.39 -31.07 12.66
N GLY A 32 -0.50 -29.77 12.32
CA GLY A 32 -1.42 -28.83 12.95
C GLY A 32 -2.18 -28.09 11.86
N THR A 33 -3.49 -28.35 11.74
CA THR A 33 -4.36 -27.70 10.75
C THR A 33 -4.72 -26.29 11.22
N GLY A 34 -3.95 -25.29 10.79
CA GLY A 34 -4.30 -23.88 10.94
C GLY A 34 -4.27 -23.22 9.56
N THR A 35 -5.44 -22.98 8.97
CA THR A 35 -5.56 -22.25 7.71
C THR A 35 -5.65 -20.74 8.00
N GLY A 36 -4.51 -20.09 8.08
CA GLY A 36 -4.42 -18.62 8.09
C GLY A 36 -4.35 -18.11 6.65
N ALA A 37 -5.33 -17.34 6.20
CA ALA A 37 -5.33 -16.70 4.90
C ALA A 37 -4.72 -15.30 5.01
N ALA A 38 -3.46 -15.14 4.63
CA ALA A 38 -2.89 -13.84 4.36
C ALA A 38 -3.33 -13.42 2.95
N ALA A 39 -4.11 -12.35 2.85
CA ALA A 39 -4.47 -11.76 1.58
C ALA A 39 -3.27 -10.93 1.07
N ALA A 40 -2.59 -11.42 0.05
CA ALA A 40 -1.65 -10.61 -0.70
C ALA A 40 -2.41 -9.62 -1.59
N HIS A 41 -1.83 -8.46 -1.84
CA HIS A 41 -2.26 -7.62 -2.97
C HIS A 41 -2.44 -8.51 -4.19
N SER A 42 -3.57 -8.31 -4.89
CA SER A 42 -3.81 -9.00 -6.15
C SER A 42 -2.71 -8.57 -7.13
N ALA A 43 -1.76 -9.43 -7.28
CA ALA A 43 -0.69 -9.23 -8.23
C ALA A 43 -1.30 -9.03 -9.61
N ARG A 44 -0.75 -8.11 -10.36
CA ARG A 44 -1.07 -7.76 -11.75
C ARG A 44 -1.42 -9.00 -12.56
N PRO A 45 -2.57 -9.06 -13.27
CA PRO A 45 -2.83 -10.15 -14.20
C PRO A 45 -1.73 -10.17 -15.25
N ALA A 46 -1.10 -11.34 -15.43
CA ALA A 46 -0.07 -11.51 -16.45
C ALA A 46 -0.65 -11.19 -17.84
N PRO A 47 0.05 -10.43 -18.67
CA PRO A 47 -0.40 -10.18 -20.03
C PRO A 47 -0.50 -11.50 -20.78
N THR A 48 -1.67 -11.81 -21.32
CA THR A 48 -1.90 -12.93 -22.22
C THR A 48 -1.20 -12.62 -23.56
N THR A 49 0.06 -12.98 -23.68
CA THR A 49 0.79 -12.85 -24.96
C THR A 49 0.40 -13.98 -25.89
N ALA A 50 -0.18 -13.62 -27.02
CA ALA A 50 -0.24 -14.47 -28.19
C ALA A 50 1.21 -14.84 -28.59
N ARG A 51 1.49 -16.14 -28.58
CA ARG A 51 2.81 -16.71 -28.84
C ARG A 51 3.15 -16.58 -30.31
N THR A 52 3.94 -15.58 -30.68
CA THR A 52 4.71 -15.61 -31.95
C THR A 52 6.09 -16.15 -31.63
N THR A 53 6.41 -17.30 -32.24
CA THR A 53 7.73 -17.92 -32.17
C THR A 53 8.74 -17.05 -32.95
N ALA A 54 9.66 -16.41 -32.20
CA ALA A 54 10.87 -15.83 -32.78
C ALA A 54 12.07 -16.30 -31.95
N GLY A 55 13.14 -16.60 -32.68
CA GLY A 55 14.28 -17.41 -32.32
C GLY A 55 15.08 -16.97 -31.11
N ALA A 56 15.82 -17.94 -30.54
CA ALA A 56 16.79 -17.78 -29.47
C ALA A 56 17.89 -16.78 -29.87
N GLY A 57 17.82 -15.59 -29.29
CA GLY A 57 18.88 -14.59 -29.29
C GLY A 57 19.43 -14.45 -27.86
N ALA A 58 20.73 -14.31 -27.74
CA ALA A 58 21.51 -14.28 -26.53
C ALA A 58 20.90 -13.35 -25.48
N ALA A 59 20.91 -13.80 -24.20
CA ALA A 59 20.54 -13.01 -23.03
C ALA A 59 21.44 -11.77 -22.94
N GLY A 60 20.96 -10.64 -23.43
CA GLY A 60 21.52 -9.33 -23.17
C GLY A 60 21.02 -8.87 -21.78
N ALA A 61 21.91 -8.25 -21.01
CA ALA A 61 21.60 -7.62 -19.73
C ALA A 61 20.35 -6.74 -19.90
N ALA A 62 19.32 -7.00 -19.08
CA ALA A 62 18.14 -6.12 -19.02
C ALA A 62 18.58 -4.79 -18.39
N THR A 63 18.76 -3.79 -19.24
CA THR A 63 18.84 -2.41 -18.80
C THR A 63 17.43 -1.99 -18.35
N THR A 64 17.34 -1.03 -17.44
CA THR A 64 16.09 -0.35 -17.02
C THR A 64 15.46 0.49 -18.15
N ASP A 65 15.87 0.25 -19.38
CA ASP A 65 15.39 0.92 -20.59
C ASP A 65 13.89 0.75 -20.75
N GLY A 66 13.18 1.88 -20.66
CA GLY A 66 11.74 1.99 -20.86
C GLY A 66 10.90 2.03 -19.58
N GLU A 67 11.47 1.85 -18.40
CA GLU A 67 10.75 2.09 -17.15
C GLU A 67 10.50 3.58 -16.96
N ARG A 68 9.26 3.91 -16.59
CA ARG A 68 8.86 5.29 -16.29
C ARG A 68 8.06 5.28 -15.01
N VAL A 69 8.47 6.11 -14.08
CA VAL A 69 7.80 6.35 -12.81
C VAL A 69 7.73 7.86 -12.62
N ASN A 70 6.63 8.34 -12.12
CA ASN A 70 6.46 9.73 -11.73
C ASN A 70 5.59 9.78 -10.48
N PHE A 71 6.06 10.44 -9.43
CA PHE A 71 5.29 10.75 -8.25
C PHE A 71 4.90 12.22 -8.26
N HIS A 72 3.63 12.50 -8.00
CA HIS A 72 3.15 13.87 -7.86
C HIS A 72 2.24 14.01 -6.66
N LYS A 73 2.41 15.11 -5.92
CA LYS A 73 1.63 15.41 -4.73
C LYS A 73 1.26 16.89 -4.62
N TRP A 74 0.15 17.15 -3.99
CA TRP A 74 -0.35 18.47 -3.59
C TRP A 74 -0.20 18.58 -2.08
N THR A 75 0.66 19.51 -1.60
CA THR A 75 1.03 19.66 -0.20
C THR A 75 1.07 21.09 0.29
N THR A 76 1.23 22.04 -0.61
CA THR A 76 1.33 23.46 -0.27
C THR A 76 -0.04 24.16 -0.28
N GLN A 77 -0.14 25.28 0.41
CA GLN A 77 -1.36 26.10 0.32
C GLN A 77 -1.67 26.50 -1.12
N ALA A 78 -0.65 26.80 -1.92
CA ALA A 78 -0.80 27.17 -3.33
C ALA A 78 -1.38 25.98 -4.15
N ASP A 79 -0.91 24.77 -3.91
CA ASP A 79 -1.44 23.57 -4.56
C ASP A 79 -2.93 23.39 -4.26
N PHE A 80 -3.31 23.52 -2.98
CA PHE A 80 -4.71 23.40 -2.58
C PHE A 80 -5.59 24.54 -3.08
N GLN A 81 -5.03 25.75 -3.27
CA GLN A 81 -5.72 26.87 -3.89
C GLN A 81 -5.88 26.72 -5.40
N ALA A 82 -4.97 26.00 -6.07
CA ALA A 82 -5.04 25.73 -7.50
C ALA A 82 -6.11 24.69 -7.88
N GLY A 83 -6.52 23.85 -6.94
CA GLY A 83 -7.59 22.87 -7.14
C GLY A 83 -8.99 23.50 -7.05
N THR A 84 -10.00 22.68 -7.36
CA THR A 84 -11.42 23.08 -7.28
C THR A 84 -11.95 22.72 -5.89
N ALA A 85 -12.25 23.74 -5.10
CA ALA A 85 -12.83 23.62 -3.77
C ALA A 85 -14.36 23.75 -3.80
N ALA A 86 -15.05 22.80 -3.17
CA ALA A 86 -16.47 22.90 -2.90
C ALA A 86 -16.70 22.70 -1.39
N GLY A 87 -16.75 23.81 -0.66
CA GLY A 87 -16.98 23.82 0.80
C GLY A 87 -15.77 23.52 1.66
N VAL A 88 -14.58 23.38 1.08
CA VAL A 88 -13.30 23.30 1.81
C VAL A 88 -12.56 24.62 1.74
N THR A 89 -11.64 24.84 2.69
CA THR A 89 -10.71 25.96 2.66
C THR A 89 -9.28 25.45 2.72
N ALA A 90 -8.39 26.09 1.93
CA ALA A 90 -6.97 25.85 2.03
C ALA A 90 -6.43 26.52 3.30
N LEU A 91 -5.70 25.73 4.09
CA LEU A 91 -5.05 26.16 5.32
C LEU A 91 -3.61 26.57 5.03
N ALA A 92 -3.16 27.61 5.72
CA ALA A 92 -1.76 28.04 5.70
C ALA A 92 -1.00 27.48 6.91
N GLY A 93 0.32 27.67 6.92
CA GLY A 93 1.23 27.28 8.00
C GLY A 93 2.20 26.20 7.56
N ASP A 94 3.01 25.75 8.48
CA ASP A 94 4.07 24.76 8.22
C ASP A 94 3.50 23.48 7.61
N ARG A 95 2.34 23.04 8.07
CA ARG A 95 1.60 21.94 7.46
C ARG A 95 0.32 22.50 6.82
N ALA A 96 0.46 23.02 5.60
CA ALA A 96 -0.66 23.46 4.78
C ALA A 96 -1.62 22.29 4.51
N GLY A 97 -2.84 22.56 4.05
CA GLY A 97 -3.82 21.47 3.82
C GLY A 97 -5.21 22.02 3.52
N ILE A 98 -6.20 21.16 3.62
CA ILE A 98 -7.62 21.52 3.51
C ILE A 98 -8.44 21.01 4.68
N ALA A 99 -9.51 21.76 4.99
CA ALA A 99 -10.52 21.36 5.96
C ALA A 99 -11.90 21.86 5.51
N ILE A 100 -12.96 21.31 6.07
CA ILE A 100 -14.35 21.74 5.81
C ILE A 100 -14.55 23.16 6.36
N SER A 101 -14.86 24.10 5.48
CA SER A 101 -15.31 25.45 5.86
C SER A 101 -16.84 25.58 5.83
N SER A 102 -17.48 24.95 4.86
CA SER A 102 -18.94 24.83 4.75
C SER A 102 -19.28 23.51 4.08
N THR A 103 -20.43 22.95 4.36
CA THR A 103 -20.85 21.69 3.71
C THR A 103 -21.66 21.98 2.47
N VAL A 104 -21.46 21.18 1.41
CA VAL A 104 -22.13 21.33 0.11
C VAL A 104 -23.27 20.36 -0.09
N GLY A 105 -23.38 19.37 0.79
CA GLY A 105 -24.45 18.39 0.72
C GLY A 105 -24.43 17.44 1.92
N THR A 106 -25.34 16.48 1.88
CA THR A 106 -25.38 15.38 2.83
C THR A 106 -25.47 14.06 2.10
N MET A 107 -24.85 13.03 2.65
CA MET A 107 -24.92 11.66 2.15
C MET A 107 -25.37 10.73 3.26
N ARG A 108 -26.30 9.83 2.94
CA ARG A 108 -26.63 8.71 3.82
C ARG A 108 -25.71 7.55 3.49
N TYR A 109 -24.74 7.32 4.35
CA TYR A 109 -23.78 6.21 4.22
C TYR A 109 -24.28 5.01 4.99
N LYS A 110 -24.43 3.89 4.29
CA LYS A 110 -24.70 2.57 4.88
C LYS A 110 -23.39 1.82 4.89
N ASP A 111 -22.76 1.74 6.04
CA ASP A 111 -21.55 0.98 6.21
C ASP A 111 -21.84 -0.52 6.04
N PRO A 112 -21.14 -1.22 5.13
CA PRO A 112 -21.43 -2.62 4.84
C PRO A 112 -20.96 -3.58 5.92
N TYR A 113 -20.01 -3.15 6.77
CA TYR A 113 -19.34 -3.99 7.76
C TYR A 113 -19.79 -3.67 9.18
N LEU A 114 -19.80 -2.41 9.60
CA LEU A 114 -20.43 -1.97 10.86
C LEU A 114 -21.93 -2.20 10.89
N HIS A 115 -22.55 -2.44 9.71
CA HIS A 115 -24.00 -2.55 9.57
C HIS A 115 -24.79 -1.35 10.10
N THR A 116 -24.14 -0.19 10.20
CA THR A 116 -24.77 1.07 10.62
C THR A 116 -25.17 1.91 9.40
N THR A 117 -26.09 2.81 9.61
CA THR A 117 -26.42 3.83 8.60
C THR A 117 -26.40 5.18 9.29
N LYS A 118 -25.48 6.02 8.86
CA LYS A 118 -25.33 7.39 9.37
C LYS A 118 -25.50 8.39 8.23
N THR A 119 -25.93 9.60 8.55
CA THR A 119 -25.90 10.72 7.60
C THR A 119 -24.67 11.54 7.87
N TYR A 120 -23.91 11.85 6.83
CA TYR A 120 -22.74 12.74 6.89
C TYR A 120 -22.98 13.95 6.01
N ALA A 121 -22.57 15.12 6.47
CA ALA A 121 -22.40 16.29 5.64
C ALA A 121 -21.01 16.23 5.01
N PHE A 122 -20.84 16.73 3.78
CA PHE A 122 -19.59 16.61 3.07
C PHE A 122 -19.19 17.89 2.32
N SER A 123 -17.92 17.93 1.98
CA SER A 123 -17.26 18.94 1.14
C SER A 123 -16.17 18.27 0.32
N THR A 124 -15.84 18.82 -0.86
CA THR A 124 -14.89 18.19 -1.77
C THR A 124 -13.77 19.13 -2.18
N TRP A 125 -12.63 18.55 -2.46
CA TRP A 125 -11.54 19.18 -3.18
C TRP A 125 -11.11 18.30 -4.34
N THR A 126 -10.97 18.88 -5.52
CA THR A 126 -10.50 18.18 -6.72
C THR A 126 -9.20 18.82 -7.19
N SER A 127 -8.18 18.04 -7.42
CA SER A 127 -6.88 18.52 -7.89
C SER A 127 -6.97 19.16 -9.28
N PRO A 128 -6.03 20.01 -9.65
CA PRO A 128 -5.73 20.26 -11.06
C PRO A 128 -5.47 18.92 -11.79
N THR A 129 -5.71 18.91 -13.09
CA THR A 129 -5.31 17.76 -13.93
C THR A 129 -3.78 17.69 -13.96
N TYR A 130 -3.26 16.52 -13.67
CA TYR A 130 -1.83 16.23 -13.74
C TYR A 130 -1.51 15.28 -14.90
N THR A 131 -0.38 15.53 -15.58
CA THR A 131 0.10 14.71 -16.70
C THR A 131 1.47 14.15 -16.35
N PRO A 132 1.63 12.82 -16.23
CA PRO A 132 2.91 12.20 -15.85
C PRO A 132 4.01 12.37 -16.91
N GLY A 133 3.65 12.75 -18.15
CA GLY A 133 4.60 12.87 -19.25
C GLY A 133 4.77 11.62 -20.08
N PHE A 134 4.05 10.55 -19.76
CA PHE A 134 4.03 9.28 -20.46
C PHE A 134 2.67 8.57 -20.25
N GLY A 135 2.40 7.54 -21.03
CA GLY A 135 1.23 6.69 -20.81
C GLY A 135 1.47 5.74 -19.64
N ALA A 136 0.85 6.03 -18.49
CA ALA A 136 0.96 5.19 -17.30
C ALA A 136 0.04 3.97 -17.39
N THR A 137 0.49 2.84 -16.86
CA THR A 137 -0.30 1.60 -16.79
C THR A 137 -0.77 1.28 -15.37
N GLU A 138 -0.21 1.97 -14.38
CA GLU A 138 -0.51 1.77 -12.96
C GLU A 138 -0.51 3.11 -12.22
N LEU A 139 -1.46 3.30 -11.30
CA LEU A 139 -1.50 4.43 -10.38
C LEU A 139 -1.89 3.94 -8.98
N VAL A 140 -1.17 4.42 -7.99
CA VAL A 140 -1.52 4.24 -6.57
C VAL A 140 -1.54 5.62 -5.91
N SER A 141 -2.67 5.95 -5.28
CA SER A 141 -2.80 7.19 -4.52
C SER A 141 -2.31 7.00 -3.09
N SER A 142 -1.83 8.08 -2.47
CA SER A 142 -1.58 8.16 -1.02
C SER A 142 -2.05 9.50 -0.48
N TRP A 143 -2.37 9.53 0.81
CA TRP A 143 -2.90 10.73 1.46
C TRP A 143 -2.50 10.78 2.92
N ASP A 144 -2.22 11.99 3.40
CA ASP A 144 -1.93 12.27 4.80
C ASP A 144 -3.06 13.08 5.40
N ALA A 145 -3.73 12.50 6.39
CA ALA A 145 -4.90 13.12 6.98
C ALA A 145 -5.09 12.78 8.45
N GLN A 146 -5.74 13.71 9.15
CA GLN A 146 -6.37 13.44 10.44
C GLN A 146 -7.88 13.38 10.27
N THR A 147 -8.49 12.37 10.88
CA THR A 147 -9.93 12.16 10.88
C THR A 147 -10.44 12.06 12.32
N PRO A 148 -10.67 13.21 13.00
CA PRO A 148 -11.23 13.21 14.35
C PRO A 148 -12.56 12.46 14.43
N ALA A 149 -12.95 12.00 15.62
CA ALA A 149 -14.22 11.29 15.82
C ALA A 149 -15.41 12.01 15.15
N GLY A 150 -16.25 11.25 14.50
CA GLY A 150 -17.37 11.76 13.69
C GLY A 150 -16.98 12.18 12.28
N THR A 151 -15.75 11.90 11.84
CA THR A 151 -15.27 12.30 10.51
C THR A 151 -14.52 11.17 9.79
N TRP A 152 -14.51 11.26 8.47
CA TRP A 152 -13.77 10.37 7.57
C TRP A 152 -13.56 11.03 6.21
N LEU A 153 -12.80 10.41 5.33
CA LEU A 153 -12.60 10.91 3.98
C LEU A 153 -12.65 9.76 2.95
N ARG A 154 -12.95 10.15 1.71
CA ARG A 154 -12.83 9.28 0.53
C ARG A 154 -11.85 9.90 -0.44
N VAL A 155 -10.97 9.10 -1.00
CA VAL A 155 -10.09 9.48 -2.11
C VAL A 155 -10.57 8.79 -3.37
N GLU A 156 -10.62 9.55 -4.47
CA GLU A 156 -11.10 9.08 -5.77
C GLU A 156 -10.13 9.52 -6.88
N LEU A 157 -9.98 8.68 -7.88
CA LEU A 157 -9.18 8.91 -9.10
C LEU A 157 -10.12 9.10 -10.30
N ASN A 158 -9.83 10.08 -11.15
CA ASN A 158 -10.41 10.18 -12.49
C ASN A 158 -9.26 10.23 -13.51
N ALA A 159 -9.10 9.17 -14.28
CA ALA A 159 -8.05 9.03 -15.28
C ALA A 159 -8.55 9.43 -16.67
N THR A 160 -7.70 10.13 -17.41
CA THR A 160 -7.88 10.39 -18.84
C THR A 160 -7.01 9.42 -19.63
N MET A 161 -7.64 8.58 -20.42
CA MET A 161 -6.98 7.52 -21.19
C MET A 161 -6.36 8.04 -22.48
N GLU A 162 -5.63 7.22 -23.20
CA GLU A 162 -4.91 7.56 -24.44
C GLU A 162 -5.82 8.05 -25.58
N ASP A 163 -7.07 7.67 -25.59
CA ASP A 163 -8.09 8.09 -26.58
C ASP A 163 -8.91 9.32 -26.12
N GLY A 164 -8.58 9.87 -24.94
CA GLY A 164 -9.29 11.00 -24.33
C GLY A 164 -10.50 10.60 -23.50
N HIS A 165 -10.82 9.30 -23.37
CA HIS A 165 -11.86 8.84 -22.48
C HIS A 165 -11.53 9.14 -21.03
N GLN A 166 -12.52 9.53 -20.24
CA GLN A 166 -12.41 9.69 -18.80
C GLN A 166 -13.10 8.53 -18.09
N THR A 167 -12.40 7.90 -17.16
CA THR A 167 -12.92 6.74 -16.41
C THR A 167 -14.12 7.09 -15.53
N GLY A 168 -14.36 8.37 -15.28
CA GLY A 168 -15.17 8.82 -14.16
C GLY A 168 -14.43 8.62 -12.84
N TRP A 169 -15.08 8.98 -11.74
CA TRP A 169 -14.49 8.89 -10.41
C TRP A 169 -14.49 7.46 -9.91
N LEU A 170 -13.30 6.91 -9.71
CA LEU A 170 -13.05 5.58 -9.17
C LEU A 170 -12.61 5.73 -7.70
N ASP A 171 -13.31 5.08 -6.81
CA ASP A 171 -13.02 5.09 -5.38
C ASP A 171 -11.71 4.33 -5.11
N MET A 172 -10.74 5.03 -4.50
CA MET A 172 -9.43 4.50 -4.12
C MET A 172 -9.37 4.11 -2.64
N GLY A 173 -10.36 4.51 -1.84
CA GLY A 173 -10.49 4.12 -0.45
C GLY A 173 -11.31 5.09 0.39
N ASP A 174 -12.11 4.50 1.29
CA ASP A 174 -12.77 5.17 2.41
C ASP A 174 -11.90 5.03 3.66
N TRP A 175 -11.47 6.15 4.23
CA TRP A 175 -10.50 6.18 5.32
C TRP A 175 -11.01 6.91 6.56
N ALA A 176 -10.84 6.28 7.71
CA ALA A 176 -10.84 6.92 9.04
C ALA A 176 -9.71 6.31 9.87
N SER A 177 -9.06 7.12 10.72
CA SER A 177 -8.03 6.62 11.64
C SER A 177 -8.63 5.71 12.73
N GLY A 178 -9.89 5.97 13.14
CA GLY A 178 -10.66 5.09 14.02
C GLY A 178 -11.59 4.15 13.25
N ASP A 179 -12.30 3.28 13.99
CA ASP A 179 -13.23 2.28 13.47
C ASP A 179 -14.66 2.43 14.01
N THR A 180 -14.99 3.61 14.58
CA THR A 180 -16.31 3.87 15.19
C THR A 180 -17.28 4.59 14.26
N ASP A 181 -16.77 5.29 13.25
CA ASP A 181 -17.57 6.08 12.33
C ASP A 181 -17.87 5.31 11.05
N ILE A 182 -16.85 4.77 10.44
CA ILE A 182 -16.90 3.83 9.31
C ILE A 182 -15.87 2.73 9.52
N ASP A 183 -16.08 1.59 8.88
CA ASP A 183 -15.03 0.61 8.63
C ASP A 183 -14.25 1.01 7.37
N ARG A 184 -12.91 1.12 7.49
CA ARG A 184 -12.02 1.43 6.35
C ARG A 184 -12.20 0.40 5.26
N THR A 185 -12.37 0.85 4.02
CA THR A 185 -12.67 -0.08 2.94
C THR A 185 -12.21 0.42 1.58
N SER A 186 -11.65 -0.49 0.81
CA SER A 186 -11.51 -0.37 -0.64
C SER A 186 -12.80 -0.84 -1.33
N THR A 187 -13.02 -0.47 -2.59
CA THR A 187 -14.25 -0.81 -3.32
C THR A 187 -14.01 -1.50 -4.66
N SER A 188 -12.78 -1.53 -5.14
CA SER A 188 -12.35 -2.17 -6.42
C SER A 188 -13.25 -1.82 -7.62
N PRO A 189 -13.47 -0.53 -7.93
CA PRO A 189 -14.33 -0.12 -9.04
C PRO A 189 -13.72 -0.43 -10.40
N SER A 190 -14.56 -0.72 -11.39
CA SER A 190 -14.17 -0.96 -12.77
C SER A 190 -14.33 0.28 -13.64
N ALA A 191 -13.34 0.55 -14.47
CA ALA A 191 -13.39 1.51 -15.58
C ALA A 191 -13.77 0.83 -16.93
N GLY A 192 -14.45 -0.31 -16.87
CA GLY A 192 -14.87 -1.07 -18.05
C GLY A 192 -13.69 -1.64 -18.81
N VAL A 193 -13.60 -1.35 -20.11
CA VAL A 193 -12.54 -1.87 -20.97
C VAL A 193 -11.18 -1.22 -20.72
N TYR A 194 -11.14 -0.09 -20.02
CA TYR A 194 -9.93 0.69 -19.79
C TYR A 194 -9.10 0.22 -18.59
N GLY A 195 -9.69 -0.50 -17.65
CA GLY A 195 -9.01 -0.99 -16.46
C GLY A 195 -9.89 -1.09 -15.23
N GLN A 196 -9.27 -1.24 -14.08
CA GLN A 196 -9.97 -1.35 -12.79
C GLN A 196 -9.05 -0.95 -11.64
N VAL A 197 -9.64 -0.68 -10.51
CA VAL A 197 -8.92 -0.60 -9.23
C VAL A 197 -8.93 -1.98 -8.59
N ASP A 198 -7.75 -2.51 -8.30
CA ASP A 198 -7.58 -3.73 -7.51
C ASP A 198 -7.12 -3.31 -6.11
N THR A 199 -8.02 -3.36 -5.16
CA THR A 199 -7.84 -2.89 -3.77
C THR A 199 -7.49 -1.39 -3.70
N ASP A 200 -6.27 -1.01 -3.98
CA ASP A 200 -5.70 0.35 -3.86
C ASP A 200 -4.95 0.82 -5.12
N THR A 201 -4.87 -0.06 -6.12
CA THR A 201 -4.07 0.15 -7.32
C THR A 201 -4.97 0.21 -8.56
N PHE A 202 -4.99 1.33 -9.28
CA PHE A 202 -5.58 1.37 -10.61
C PHE A 202 -4.64 0.72 -11.61
N ASN A 203 -5.12 -0.32 -12.28
CA ASN A 203 -4.44 -1.03 -13.37
C ASN A 203 -5.13 -0.74 -14.69
N ALA A 204 -4.42 -0.14 -15.65
CA ALA A 204 -4.90 -0.02 -17.01
C ALA A 204 -4.96 -1.41 -17.67
N ALA A 205 -6.03 -1.67 -18.42
CA ALA A 205 -6.14 -2.91 -19.17
C ALA A 205 -5.09 -2.98 -20.28
N ALA A 206 -4.78 -4.19 -20.74
CA ALA A 206 -3.78 -4.41 -21.81
C ALA A 206 -4.10 -3.58 -23.05
N GLY A 207 -3.13 -2.80 -23.51
CA GLY A 207 -3.27 -1.90 -24.65
C GLY A 207 -3.79 -0.51 -24.33
N HIS A 208 -4.14 -0.24 -23.07
CA HIS A 208 -4.59 1.07 -22.58
C HIS A 208 -3.54 1.72 -21.70
N SER A 209 -3.60 3.05 -21.58
CA SER A 209 -2.71 3.84 -20.73
C SER A 209 -3.34 5.15 -20.30
N VAL A 210 -2.98 5.61 -19.12
CA VAL A 210 -3.40 6.89 -18.55
C VAL A 210 -2.46 8.00 -19.02
N GLN A 211 -3.02 9.04 -19.63
CA GLN A 211 -2.26 10.21 -20.09
C GLN A 211 -2.28 11.35 -19.08
N ALA A 212 -3.35 11.44 -18.32
CA ALA A 212 -3.52 12.43 -17.26
C ALA A 212 -4.48 11.92 -16.20
N TYR A 213 -4.43 12.51 -15.02
CA TYR A 213 -5.37 12.17 -13.96
C TYR A 213 -5.70 13.36 -13.05
N GLN A 214 -6.78 13.21 -12.32
CA GLN A 214 -7.14 14.06 -11.19
C GLN A 214 -7.43 13.17 -9.98
N LEU A 215 -7.09 13.66 -8.79
CA LEU A 215 -7.54 13.10 -7.52
C LEU A 215 -8.62 14.01 -6.91
N ARG A 216 -9.58 13.38 -6.23
CA ARG A 216 -10.58 14.08 -5.45
C ARG A 216 -10.59 13.56 -4.02
N ALA A 217 -10.55 14.46 -3.05
CA ALA A 217 -10.81 14.14 -1.67
C ALA A 217 -12.19 14.65 -1.28
N THR A 218 -13.04 13.76 -0.78
CA THR A 218 -14.33 14.11 -0.16
C THR A 218 -14.20 13.99 1.35
N LEU A 219 -14.36 15.09 2.05
CA LEU A 219 -14.26 15.18 3.51
C LEU A 219 -15.67 15.09 4.12
N TYR A 220 -15.86 14.16 5.03
CA TYR A 220 -17.16 13.89 5.67
C TYR A 220 -17.12 14.21 7.16
N ARG A 221 -18.25 14.71 7.69
CA ARG A 221 -18.49 14.87 9.12
C ARG A 221 -19.93 14.60 9.49
N LEU A 222 -20.18 14.29 10.75
CA LEU A 222 -21.56 14.25 11.25
C LEU A 222 -22.21 15.63 11.11
N PRO A 223 -23.51 15.74 10.68
CA PRO A 223 -24.12 17.04 10.36
C PRO A 223 -24.17 18.02 11.52
N ALA A 224 -24.32 17.52 12.77
CA ALA A 224 -24.30 18.35 13.98
C ALA A 224 -22.87 18.57 14.54
N GLY A 225 -21.86 17.94 13.93
CA GLY A 225 -20.47 18.05 14.38
C GLY A 225 -19.79 19.30 13.86
N THR A 226 -18.83 19.82 14.64
CA THR A 226 -17.93 20.91 14.25
C THR A 226 -16.55 20.40 13.83
N ALA A 227 -16.21 19.13 14.13
CA ALA A 227 -14.97 18.51 13.73
C ALA A 227 -14.89 18.45 12.20
N SER A 228 -13.67 18.47 11.67
CA SER A 228 -13.39 18.32 10.23
C SER A 228 -12.21 17.39 10.05
N PRO A 229 -12.23 16.51 9.07
CA PRO A 229 -10.98 15.94 8.58
C PRO A 229 -10.04 17.06 8.17
N ARG A 230 -8.75 16.86 8.35
CA ARG A 230 -7.72 17.73 7.80
C ARG A 230 -6.83 16.87 6.89
N LEU A 231 -6.77 17.23 5.64
CA LEU A 231 -5.90 16.59 4.64
C LEU A 231 -4.77 17.56 4.30
N TRP A 232 -3.51 17.13 4.41
CA TRP A 232 -2.34 17.98 4.13
C TRP A 232 -1.44 17.44 3.02
N GLN A 233 -1.66 16.20 2.59
CA GLN A 233 -1.05 15.64 1.39
C GLN A 233 -2.07 14.80 0.65
N LEU A 234 -2.09 14.96 -0.67
CA LEU A 234 -2.77 14.06 -1.59
C LEU A 234 -1.87 13.90 -2.80
N GLY A 235 -1.52 12.65 -3.13
CA GLY A 235 -0.61 12.38 -4.23
C GLY A 235 -0.86 11.01 -4.85
N ALA A 236 -0.13 10.73 -5.92
CA ALA A 236 -0.08 9.40 -6.51
C ALA A 236 1.25 9.18 -7.23
N PHE A 237 1.74 7.95 -7.21
CA PHE A 237 2.65 7.56 -8.25
C PHE A 237 1.86 7.09 -9.49
N ALA A 238 2.43 7.39 -10.65
CA ALA A 238 1.98 6.86 -11.94
C ALA A 238 3.19 6.17 -12.58
N SER A 239 3.00 4.97 -13.09
CA SER A 239 4.11 4.20 -13.64
C SER A 239 3.75 3.43 -14.91
N ALA A 240 4.79 3.13 -15.69
CA ALA A 240 4.79 2.22 -16.81
C ALA A 240 6.04 1.35 -16.71
N VAL A 241 5.97 0.33 -15.85
CA VAL A 241 7.08 -0.60 -15.65
C VAL A 241 6.98 -1.72 -16.68
N PRO A 242 8.03 -1.95 -17.49
CA PRO A 242 8.04 -3.04 -18.47
C PRO A 242 7.90 -4.40 -17.79
N ALA A 243 7.23 -5.32 -18.47
CA ALA A 243 7.18 -6.70 -18.02
C ALA A 243 8.60 -7.30 -18.01
N ARG A 244 9.08 -7.68 -16.82
CA ARG A 244 10.44 -8.22 -16.63
C ARG A 244 10.46 -9.34 -15.62
N THR A 245 11.23 -10.40 -15.87
CA THR A 245 11.39 -11.55 -14.99
C THR A 245 12.58 -11.41 -14.06
N GLY A 246 13.43 -10.42 -14.29
CA GLY A 246 14.62 -10.16 -13.49
C GLY A 246 15.28 -8.86 -13.88
N VAL A 247 16.22 -8.43 -13.03
CA VAL A 247 17.02 -7.23 -13.20
C VAL A 247 18.50 -7.55 -13.01
N THR A 248 19.36 -6.75 -13.66
CA THR A 248 20.79 -6.78 -13.39
C THR A 248 21.05 -6.01 -12.10
N PRO A 249 21.83 -6.56 -11.13
CA PRO A 249 22.13 -5.84 -9.91
C PRO A 249 22.76 -4.46 -10.17
N SER A 250 22.23 -3.45 -9.49
CA SER A 250 22.75 -2.08 -9.55
C SER A 250 24.18 -2.01 -8.98
N PRO A 251 25.03 -1.10 -9.49
CA PRO A 251 26.28 -0.76 -8.83
C PRO A 251 26.03 -0.29 -7.39
N LEU A 252 27.10 -0.17 -6.62
CA LEU A 252 27.03 0.39 -5.28
C LEU A 252 26.77 1.91 -5.37
N GLY A 253 25.78 2.40 -4.62
CA GLY A 253 25.34 3.80 -4.64
C GLY A 253 25.85 4.65 -3.49
N GLY A 254 26.75 4.11 -2.65
CA GLY A 254 27.44 4.83 -1.58
C GLY A 254 26.70 4.83 -0.23
N ALA A 255 25.78 3.90 0.00
CA ALA A 255 25.16 3.65 1.30
C ALA A 255 25.87 2.53 2.11
N GLU A 256 26.94 1.97 1.58
CA GLU A 256 27.67 0.86 2.22
C GLU A 256 28.15 1.24 3.61
N GLY A 257 27.92 0.33 4.56
CA GLY A 257 28.26 0.51 5.97
C GLY A 257 27.25 1.37 6.75
N THR A 258 26.14 1.77 6.14
CA THR A 258 25.05 2.47 6.83
C THR A 258 24.06 1.45 7.39
N GLU A 259 23.73 1.57 8.68
CA GLU A 259 22.63 0.84 9.32
C GLU A 259 21.86 1.80 10.23
N LEU A 260 20.56 1.92 9.97
CA LEU A 260 19.63 2.73 10.76
C LEU A 260 19.11 1.90 11.93
N ALA A 261 18.97 2.52 13.10
CA ALA A 261 18.54 1.84 14.34
C ALA A 261 17.01 1.67 14.38
N VAL A 262 16.44 1.01 13.38
CA VAL A 262 15.00 0.72 13.31
C VAL A 262 14.62 -0.25 14.43
N PRO A 263 13.51 -0.03 15.18
CA PRO A 263 12.94 -1.02 16.07
C PRO A 263 12.64 -2.33 15.34
N ARG A 264 12.73 -3.45 16.04
CA ARG A 264 12.58 -4.78 15.44
C ARG A 264 11.38 -5.49 16.01
N TYR A 265 10.37 -5.70 15.20
CA TYR A 265 9.13 -6.38 15.57
C TYR A 265 8.89 -7.57 14.66
N SER A 266 8.60 -8.72 15.28
CA SER A 266 8.23 -9.92 14.57
C SER A 266 6.71 -10.03 14.47
N GLN A 267 6.17 -10.09 13.26
CA GLN A 267 4.75 -10.40 13.08
C GLN A 267 4.39 -11.81 13.58
N GLN A 268 5.35 -12.74 13.59
CA GLN A 268 5.11 -14.14 13.91
C GLN A 268 4.81 -14.41 15.40
N ILE A 269 5.25 -13.53 16.30
CA ILE A 269 4.88 -13.64 17.72
C ILE A 269 3.41 -13.28 17.97
N HIS A 270 2.75 -12.64 16.99
CA HIS A 270 1.32 -12.28 17.03
C HIS A 270 0.41 -13.30 16.35
N VAL A 271 0.94 -14.45 15.90
CA VAL A 271 0.12 -15.52 15.31
C VAL A 271 -0.95 -15.99 16.29
N GLY A 272 -2.21 -15.95 15.86
CA GLY A 272 -3.36 -16.28 16.67
C GLY A 272 -3.94 -15.13 17.50
N GLN A 273 -3.28 -13.97 17.53
CA GLN A 273 -3.81 -12.76 18.17
C GLN A 273 -4.73 -12.02 17.20
N TYR A 274 -5.87 -11.53 17.69
CA TYR A 274 -6.83 -10.71 16.92
C TYR A 274 -7.07 -11.18 15.46
N ASN A 275 -7.40 -12.44 15.29
CA ASN A 275 -7.58 -13.09 13.98
C ASN A 275 -8.61 -12.40 13.06
N GLN A 276 -9.49 -11.55 13.62
CA GLN A 276 -10.44 -10.74 12.85
C GLN A 276 -9.75 -9.71 11.94
N TYR A 277 -8.50 -9.37 12.20
CA TYR A 277 -7.72 -8.45 11.40
C TYR A 277 -6.78 -9.23 10.45
N GLY A 278 -7.35 -9.84 9.41
CA GLY A 278 -6.59 -10.53 8.36
C GLY A 278 -6.00 -11.88 8.76
N GLY A 279 -6.50 -12.53 9.82
CA GLY A 279 -6.03 -13.85 10.25
C GLY A 279 -4.95 -13.83 11.35
N GLY A 280 -4.56 -12.66 11.83
CA GLY A 280 -3.54 -12.50 12.86
C GLY A 280 -2.13 -12.32 12.30
N GLY A 281 -1.11 -12.52 13.13
CA GLY A 281 0.29 -12.19 12.83
C GLY A 281 0.85 -12.75 11.53
N ASP A 282 0.38 -13.90 11.05
CA ASP A 282 0.82 -14.48 9.77
C ASP A 282 0.66 -13.52 8.56
N ALA A 283 -0.27 -12.55 8.65
CA ALA A 283 -0.63 -11.65 7.57
C ALA A 283 -0.27 -10.17 7.83
N TRP A 284 0.48 -9.88 8.89
CA TRP A 284 0.69 -8.52 9.37
C TRP A 284 2.03 -7.89 8.96
N CYS A 285 2.63 -8.33 7.86
CA CYS A 285 3.92 -7.80 7.42
C CYS A 285 3.87 -6.29 7.16
N SER A 286 2.79 -5.79 6.55
CA SER A 286 2.65 -4.37 6.22
C SER A 286 2.49 -3.48 7.46
N PRO A 287 1.53 -3.71 8.38
CA PRO A 287 1.43 -2.91 9.60
C PRO A 287 2.65 -3.05 10.51
N THR A 288 3.28 -4.22 10.60
CA THR A 288 4.51 -4.40 11.39
C THR A 288 5.66 -3.56 10.83
N SER A 289 5.85 -3.58 9.49
CA SER A 289 6.86 -2.75 8.83
C SER A 289 6.56 -1.26 8.99
N SER A 290 5.28 -0.86 8.88
CA SER A 290 4.86 0.53 9.07
C SER A 290 5.10 0.99 10.50
N GLU A 291 4.82 0.14 11.49
CA GLU A 291 5.04 0.47 12.91
C GLU A 291 6.53 0.60 13.23
N MET A 292 7.37 -0.32 12.72
CA MET A 292 8.82 -0.21 12.87
C MET A 292 9.35 1.14 12.37
N ILE A 293 8.86 1.63 11.23
CA ILE A 293 9.28 2.93 10.71
C ILE A 293 8.67 4.08 11.52
N THR A 294 7.42 3.99 11.93
CA THR A 294 6.74 5.02 12.71
C THR A 294 7.45 5.23 14.05
N GLU A 295 7.76 4.14 14.76
CA GLU A 295 8.50 4.21 16.03
C GLU A 295 9.98 4.57 15.86
N TYR A 296 10.60 4.28 14.72
CA TYR A 296 11.96 4.77 14.41
C TYR A 296 12.03 6.30 14.49
N TRP A 297 10.97 6.98 14.09
CA TRP A 297 10.86 8.45 14.18
C TRP A 297 10.44 8.94 15.56
N GLY A 298 10.13 8.05 16.50
CA GLY A 298 9.69 8.37 17.85
C GLY A 298 8.19 8.70 17.95
N ASP A 299 7.43 8.35 16.92
CA ASP A 299 5.98 8.49 16.85
C ASP A 299 5.30 7.12 17.07
N GLY A 300 3.97 7.10 17.21
CA GLY A 300 3.22 5.85 17.35
C GLY A 300 2.07 5.94 18.36
N PRO A 301 1.37 4.82 18.62
CA PRO A 301 0.20 4.81 19.48
C PRO A 301 0.54 5.10 20.94
N SER A 302 -0.31 5.92 21.57
CA SER A 302 -0.18 6.22 22.99
C SER A 302 -0.60 5.03 23.87
N ALA A 303 -0.22 5.03 25.14
CA ALA A 303 -0.68 4.02 26.09
C ALA A 303 -2.23 3.94 26.19
N ALA A 304 -2.94 5.02 25.88
CA ALA A 304 -4.41 5.03 25.84
C ALA A 304 -4.94 4.31 24.60
N ASP A 305 -4.26 4.46 23.47
CA ASP A 305 -4.61 3.75 22.21
C ASP A 305 -4.37 2.24 22.36
N LEU A 306 -3.34 1.85 23.10
CA LEU A 306 -2.98 0.46 23.35
C LEU A 306 -3.80 -0.24 24.44
N ALA A 307 -4.62 0.49 25.20
CA ALA A 307 -5.32 -0.04 26.37
C ALA A 307 -6.32 -1.19 26.08
N TRP A 308 -6.70 -1.39 24.83
CA TRP A 308 -7.56 -2.50 24.41
C TRP A 308 -6.79 -3.79 24.09
N VAL A 309 -5.48 -3.71 23.89
CA VAL A 309 -4.63 -4.87 23.62
C VAL A 309 -4.46 -5.68 24.90
N ASP A 310 -4.49 -7.01 24.80
CA ASP A 310 -4.25 -7.89 25.93
C ASP A 310 -2.86 -7.60 26.54
N PRO A 311 -2.77 -7.27 27.82
CA PRO A 311 -1.51 -6.86 28.44
C PRO A 311 -0.45 -7.98 28.52
N SER A 312 -0.80 -9.20 28.18
CA SER A 312 0.15 -10.33 28.08
C SER A 312 0.86 -10.42 26.71
N TYR A 313 0.39 -9.67 25.71
CA TYR A 313 0.99 -9.65 24.39
C TYR A 313 2.20 -8.73 24.35
N ALA A 314 3.26 -9.18 23.68
CA ALA A 314 4.42 -8.32 23.39
C ALA A 314 4.05 -7.37 22.24
N ASP A 315 4.78 -6.29 22.12
CA ASP A 315 4.70 -5.29 21.03
C ASP A 315 3.26 -4.89 20.67
N PRO A 316 2.46 -4.41 21.64
CA PRO A 316 1.04 -4.11 21.44
C PRO A 316 0.78 -3.06 20.36
N SER A 317 1.79 -2.30 19.96
CA SER A 317 1.71 -1.35 18.84
C SER A 317 1.52 -2.05 17.51
N VAL A 318 2.07 -3.26 17.32
CA VAL A 318 1.85 -4.08 16.13
C VAL A 318 0.39 -4.52 16.02
N ASP A 319 -0.23 -4.98 17.12
CA ASP A 319 -1.67 -5.31 17.15
C ASP A 319 -2.53 -4.09 16.82
N TYR A 320 -2.14 -2.93 17.36
CA TYR A 320 -2.84 -1.69 17.09
C TYR A 320 -2.69 -1.25 15.64
N ALA A 321 -1.49 -1.33 15.07
CA ALA A 321 -1.25 -1.02 13.67
C ALA A 321 -2.06 -1.95 12.75
N ALA A 322 -2.10 -3.26 13.04
CA ALA A 322 -2.89 -4.21 12.28
C ALA A 322 -4.39 -3.87 12.31
N ARG A 323 -4.95 -3.53 13.47
CA ARG A 323 -6.34 -3.05 13.60
C ARG A 323 -6.55 -1.76 12.79
N SER A 324 -5.61 -0.83 12.87
CA SER A 324 -5.75 0.52 12.34
C SER A 324 -5.51 0.63 10.83
N THR A 325 -4.93 -0.41 10.19
CA THR A 325 -4.70 -0.50 8.75
C THR A 325 -5.61 -1.52 8.07
N TYR A 326 -6.42 -2.26 8.84
CA TYR A 326 -7.28 -3.30 8.32
C TYR A 326 -8.30 -2.74 7.32
N ASP A 327 -8.31 -3.31 6.12
CA ASP A 327 -9.28 -3.03 5.06
C ASP A 327 -10.36 -4.11 5.08
N TYR A 328 -11.58 -3.71 5.39
CA TYR A 328 -12.68 -4.64 5.60
C TYR A 328 -13.18 -5.30 4.31
N ALA A 329 -13.03 -4.65 3.13
CA ALA A 329 -13.39 -5.26 1.85
C ALA A 329 -12.32 -6.26 1.40
N TYR A 330 -11.09 -5.87 1.50
CA TYR A 330 -9.94 -6.69 1.17
C TYR A 330 -9.71 -7.83 2.18
N GLN A 331 -10.21 -7.67 3.42
CA GLN A 331 -10.03 -8.60 4.55
C GLN A 331 -8.56 -8.80 4.91
N GLY A 332 -7.76 -7.76 4.85
CA GLY A 332 -6.34 -7.80 5.13
C GLY A 332 -5.78 -6.44 5.56
N THR A 333 -4.53 -6.45 5.99
CA THR A 333 -3.81 -5.28 6.50
C THR A 333 -2.80 -4.71 5.50
N GLY A 334 -2.76 -5.29 4.29
CA GLY A 334 -1.77 -4.97 3.26
C GLY A 334 -2.19 -3.87 2.28
N ASN A 335 -3.30 -3.14 2.50
CA ASN A 335 -3.66 -1.98 1.70
C ASN A 335 -2.59 -0.89 1.88
N TRP A 336 -1.86 -0.57 0.81
CA TRP A 336 -0.67 0.29 0.87
C TRP A 336 -1.01 1.72 1.32
N PRO A 337 -1.96 2.43 0.70
CA PRO A 337 -2.39 3.75 1.16
C PRO A 337 -2.87 3.80 2.61
N PHE A 338 -3.53 2.74 3.11
CA PHE A 338 -4.00 2.70 4.50
C PHE A 338 -2.83 2.64 5.48
N ASN A 339 -1.74 1.95 5.13
CA ASN A 339 -0.53 1.95 5.93
C ASN A 339 0.17 3.32 5.94
N ALA A 340 0.24 4.01 4.78
CA ALA A 340 0.75 5.38 4.74
C ALA A 340 -0.12 6.34 5.57
N ALA A 341 -1.45 6.29 5.40
CA ALA A 341 -2.37 7.11 6.16
C ALA A 341 -2.35 6.82 7.67
N TYR A 342 -2.02 5.59 8.07
CA TYR A 342 -1.75 5.23 9.47
C TYR A 342 -0.52 5.97 10.01
N ALA A 343 0.61 5.91 9.33
CA ALA A 343 1.82 6.63 9.75
C ALA A 343 1.59 8.15 9.77
N ALA A 344 0.87 8.67 8.79
CA ALA A 344 0.50 10.08 8.73
C ALA A 344 -0.37 10.53 9.91
N HIS A 345 -1.24 9.64 10.44
CA HIS A 345 -2.05 9.95 11.62
C HIS A 345 -1.18 10.34 12.82
N TYR A 346 0.03 9.79 12.93
CA TYR A 346 1.01 10.12 13.98
C TYR A 346 1.90 11.33 13.65
N GLY A 347 1.68 11.97 12.52
CA GLY A 347 2.35 13.23 12.19
C GLY A 347 3.50 13.09 11.20
N LEU A 348 3.72 11.94 10.62
CA LEU A 348 4.68 11.76 9.54
C LEU A 348 4.11 12.26 8.20
N ASP A 349 4.98 12.62 7.27
CA ASP A 349 4.66 12.65 5.86
C ASP A 349 4.90 11.25 5.31
N ALA A 350 3.87 10.64 4.74
CA ALA A 350 3.88 9.24 4.38
C ALA A 350 3.39 9.02 2.93
N GLU A 351 4.18 8.32 2.16
CA GLU A 351 3.98 8.18 0.72
C GLU A 351 4.15 6.72 0.29
N ILE A 352 3.29 6.29 -0.64
CA ILE A 352 3.52 5.08 -1.41
C ILE A 352 4.16 5.52 -2.71
N VAL A 353 5.35 5.02 -2.97
CA VAL A 353 6.16 5.36 -4.15
C VAL A 353 6.53 4.10 -4.93
N GLN A 354 6.98 4.27 -6.16
CA GLN A 354 7.63 3.21 -6.91
C GLN A 354 9.05 3.67 -7.27
N LEU A 355 10.03 2.92 -6.79
CA LEU A 355 11.44 3.23 -6.99
C LEU A 355 12.00 2.33 -8.10
N PRO A 356 12.56 2.90 -9.17
CA PRO A 356 13.06 2.13 -10.31
C PRO A 356 14.39 1.43 -10.05
N SER A 357 15.10 1.81 -8.98
CA SER A 357 16.45 1.32 -8.71
C SER A 357 16.78 1.24 -7.23
N VAL A 358 17.82 0.46 -6.91
CA VAL A 358 18.43 0.46 -5.57
C VAL A 358 19.16 1.77 -5.27
N ASP A 359 19.60 2.52 -6.27
CA ASP A 359 20.27 3.82 -6.08
C ASP A 359 19.33 4.83 -5.40
N ASP A 360 18.04 4.82 -5.77
CA ASP A 360 17.02 5.64 -5.10
C ASP A 360 16.83 5.22 -3.64
N LEU A 361 16.76 3.92 -3.39
CA LEU A 361 16.66 3.36 -2.05
C LEU A 361 17.91 3.71 -1.20
N GLU A 362 19.12 3.56 -1.75
CA GLU A 362 20.36 3.95 -1.08
C GLU A 362 20.39 5.45 -0.77
N THR A 363 19.82 6.26 -1.65
CA THR A 363 19.74 7.71 -1.46
C THR A 363 18.86 8.07 -0.26
N LEU A 364 17.72 7.38 -0.08
CA LEU A 364 16.86 7.55 1.09
C LEU A 364 17.54 7.05 2.37
N VAL A 365 18.15 5.87 2.35
CA VAL A 365 18.87 5.31 3.52
C VAL A 365 20.04 6.19 3.96
N LYS A 366 20.81 6.75 3.02
CA LYS A 366 21.86 7.74 3.33
C LYS A 366 21.33 9.01 3.99
N ALA A 367 20.10 9.40 3.66
CA ALA A 367 19.41 10.52 4.31
C ALA A 367 18.82 10.16 5.68
N GLY A 368 19.02 8.93 6.17
CA GLY A 368 18.49 8.47 7.45
C GLY A 368 17.04 8.00 7.39
N ILE A 369 16.51 7.73 6.20
CA ILE A 369 15.11 7.34 5.98
C ILE A 369 15.04 5.82 5.72
N PRO A 370 14.52 5.02 6.67
CA PRO A 370 14.25 3.61 6.43
C PRO A 370 13.06 3.45 5.48
N VAL A 371 13.09 2.42 4.65
CA VAL A 371 12.11 2.22 3.57
C VAL A 371 11.53 0.81 3.64
N ALA A 372 10.20 0.67 3.73
CA ALA A 372 9.58 -0.63 3.56
C ALA A 372 9.40 -0.93 2.07
N ILE A 373 9.85 -2.12 1.63
CA ILE A 373 9.76 -2.56 0.24
C ILE A 373 8.78 -3.73 0.09
N SER A 374 8.03 -3.73 -1.02
CA SER A 374 7.07 -4.79 -1.35
C SER A 374 7.73 -5.83 -2.25
N VAL A 375 7.89 -7.06 -1.74
CA VAL A 375 8.57 -8.16 -2.43
C VAL A 375 7.66 -9.37 -2.62
N ALA A 376 7.95 -10.19 -3.63
CA ALA A 376 7.30 -11.48 -3.84
C ALA A 376 8.31 -12.47 -4.43
N PHE A 377 8.37 -13.69 -3.86
CA PHE A 377 9.38 -14.67 -4.26
C PHE A 377 8.98 -16.10 -3.87
N ASP A 378 9.54 -17.08 -4.58
CA ASP A 378 9.41 -18.48 -4.24
C ASP A 378 10.47 -18.90 -3.21
N SER A 379 10.15 -19.92 -2.41
CA SER A 379 11.10 -20.45 -1.43
C SER A 379 12.44 -20.81 -2.08
N GLY A 380 13.54 -20.33 -1.49
CA GLY A 380 14.90 -20.53 -1.98
C GLY A 380 15.42 -19.44 -2.92
N GLU A 381 14.60 -18.50 -3.40
CA GLU A 381 15.08 -17.38 -4.22
C GLU A 381 15.81 -16.31 -3.39
N LEU A 382 15.44 -16.17 -2.11
CA LEU A 382 16.09 -15.27 -1.15
C LEU A 382 16.81 -16.10 -0.09
N THR A 383 18.13 -16.22 -0.22
CA THR A 383 18.94 -17.03 0.70
C THR A 383 18.87 -16.47 2.11
N GLY A 384 18.50 -17.31 3.07
CA GLY A 384 18.39 -16.93 4.49
C GLY A 384 16.97 -16.55 4.93
N SER A 385 16.02 -16.37 4.03
CA SER A 385 14.62 -16.10 4.38
C SER A 385 13.94 -17.31 5.01
N GLY A 386 14.15 -18.50 4.45
CA GLY A 386 13.53 -19.74 4.90
C GLY A 386 12.07 -19.92 4.47
N TYR A 387 11.50 -19.00 3.70
CA TYR A 387 10.11 -19.01 3.24
C TYR A 387 10.00 -18.53 1.80
N GLY A 388 8.79 -18.54 1.25
CA GLY A 388 8.41 -17.89 0.00
C GLY A 388 7.06 -17.20 0.18
N THR A 389 6.78 -16.16 -0.61
CA THR A 389 5.58 -15.33 -0.44
C THR A 389 5.08 -14.78 -1.79
N ALA A 390 3.76 -14.62 -1.90
CA ALA A 390 3.15 -13.93 -3.04
C ALA A 390 3.08 -12.41 -2.85
N GLY A 391 3.39 -11.90 -1.66
CA GLY A 391 3.47 -10.48 -1.33
C GLY A 391 3.89 -10.31 0.12
N HIS A 392 4.91 -9.48 0.37
CA HIS A 392 5.46 -9.26 1.70
C HIS A 392 6.09 -7.87 1.78
N LEU A 393 5.97 -7.24 2.94
CA LEU A 393 6.62 -5.97 3.26
C LEU A 393 7.74 -6.24 4.27
N MET A 394 8.91 -5.68 4.01
CA MET A 394 10.05 -5.70 4.92
C MET A 394 10.78 -4.37 4.89
N VAL A 395 11.44 -3.99 5.99
CA VAL A 395 12.09 -2.69 6.12
C VAL A 395 13.56 -2.80 5.76
N VAL A 396 14.01 -2.04 4.76
CA VAL A 396 15.43 -1.84 4.50
C VAL A 396 15.95 -0.81 5.49
N ALA A 397 16.76 -1.30 6.43
CA ALA A 397 17.39 -0.50 7.47
C ALA A 397 18.83 -0.07 7.11
N GLY A 398 19.42 -0.63 6.05
CA GLY A 398 20.77 -0.27 5.67
C GLY A 398 21.43 -1.19 4.67
N PHE A 399 22.74 -1.02 4.55
CA PHE A 399 23.62 -1.80 3.68
C PHE A 399 24.91 -2.17 4.40
N THR A 400 25.37 -3.41 4.23
CA THR A 400 26.67 -3.86 4.75
C THR A 400 27.82 -3.11 4.06
N ALA A 401 29.03 -3.25 4.57
CA ALA A 401 30.24 -2.71 3.93
C ALA A 401 30.50 -3.28 2.52
N THR A 402 29.86 -4.40 2.17
CA THR A 402 29.92 -5.03 0.84
C THR A 402 28.72 -4.71 -0.05
N GLY A 403 27.75 -3.91 0.45
CA GLY A 403 26.56 -3.48 -0.29
C GLY A 403 25.40 -4.46 -0.26
N ASP A 404 25.44 -5.52 0.54
CA ASP A 404 24.29 -6.38 0.78
C ASP A 404 23.28 -5.66 1.68
N PHE A 405 21.99 -5.95 1.49
CA PHE A 405 20.92 -5.30 2.24
C PHE A 405 20.90 -5.73 3.70
N ILE A 406 20.81 -4.79 4.61
CA ILE A 406 20.42 -5.00 6.00
C ILE A 406 18.92 -4.74 6.07
N VAL A 407 18.15 -5.78 6.41
CA VAL A 407 16.69 -5.76 6.37
C VAL A 407 16.13 -6.19 7.71
N ASP A 408 15.16 -5.47 8.21
CA ASP A 408 14.29 -5.93 9.28
C ASP A 408 13.06 -6.60 8.66
N ASP A 409 13.09 -7.95 8.67
CA ASP A 409 12.08 -8.81 8.06
C ASP A 409 11.09 -9.29 9.12
N PRO A 410 9.85 -8.79 9.13
CA PRO A 410 8.88 -9.13 10.16
C PRO A 410 8.44 -10.60 10.15
N PHE A 411 8.63 -11.33 9.04
CA PHE A 411 8.32 -12.79 9.00
C PHE A 411 9.42 -13.63 9.68
N SER A 412 9.94 -13.16 10.78
CA SER A 412 10.96 -13.82 11.58
C SER A 412 10.35 -14.41 12.86
N PRO A 413 10.90 -15.49 13.44
CA PRO A 413 10.27 -16.18 14.57
C PRO A 413 10.28 -15.38 15.89
N SER A 414 11.02 -14.29 15.97
CA SER A 414 11.13 -13.41 17.15
C SER A 414 11.76 -12.08 16.76
N ASP A 415 11.62 -11.05 17.59
CA ASP A 415 12.22 -9.72 17.37
C ASP A 415 13.75 -9.78 17.24
N ALA A 416 14.39 -10.64 18.03
CA ALA A 416 15.83 -10.84 17.95
C ALA A 416 16.30 -11.43 16.61
N ALA A 417 15.41 -12.08 15.87
CA ALA A 417 15.69 -12.69 14.56
C ALA A 417 15.29 -11.81 13.38
N VAL A 418 14.64 -10.69 13.59
CA VAL A 418 14.07 -9.82 12.54
C VAL A 418 15.14 -9.24 11.63
N ARG A 419 16.33 -8.94 12.16
CA ARG A 419 17.44 -8.42 11.37
C ARG A 419 18.10 -9.49 10.51
N HIS A 420 18.03 -9.33 9.20
CA HIS A 420 18.68 -10.17 8.20
C HIS A 420 19.73 -9.41 7.40
N VAL A 421 20.63 -10.15 6.77
CA VAL A 421 21.46 -9.65 5.68
C VAL A 421 21.13 -10.47 4.44
N TYR A 422 20.56 -9.81 3.44
CA TYR A 422 20.19 -10.43 2.17
C TYR A 422 21.12 -10.00 1.06
N GLN A 423 21.50 -10.95 0.20
CA GLN A 423 22.37 -10.67 -0.93
C GLN A 423 21.75 -9.64 -1.87
N ARG A 424 22.53 -8.62 -2.25
CA ARG A 424 22.08 -7.49 -3.08
C ARG A 424 21.32 -7.96 -4.33
N GLY A 425 21.92 -8.78 -5.16
CA GLY A 425 21.31 -9.20 -6.42
C GLY A 425 20.05 -10.05 -6.25
N GLN A 426 19.91 -10.79 -5.14
CA GLN A 426 18.69 -11.57 -4.88
C GLN A 426 17.55 -10.65 -4.46
N LEU A 427 17.77 -9.77 -3.48
CA LEU A 427 16.71 -8.88 -2.98
C LEU A 427 16.29 -7.86 -4.04
N GLU A 428 17.23 -7.24 -4.72
CA GLU A 428 16.95 -6.32 -5.82
C GLU A 428 16.10 -6.99 -6.91
N ASN A 429 16.45 -8.22 -7.29
CA ASN A 429 15.70 -8.95 -8.32
C ASN A 429 14.24 -9.21 -7.92
N ILE A 430 14.00 -9.71 -6.70
CA ILE A 430 12.63 -10.04 -6.24
C ILE A 430 11.79 -8.80 -5.95
N TRP A 431 12.40 -7.64 -5.69
CA TRP A 431 11.73 -6.37 -5.47
C TRP A 431 11.36 -5.67 -6.79
N LEU A 432 12.30 -5.64 -7.77
CA LEU A 432 12.13 -4.85 -8.99
C LEU A 432 11.50 -5.62 -10.15
N ARG A 433 11.51 -6.96 -10.15
CA ARG A 433 10.84 -7.74 -11.20
C ARG A 433 9.31 -7.56 -11.12
N THR A 434 8.64 -7.71 -12.26
CA THR A 434 7.17 -7.60 -12.33
C THR A 434 6.47 -8.96 -12.41
N TYR A 435 7.18 -10.00 -12.87
CA TYR A 435 6.66 -11.38 -12.88
C TYR A 435 7.79 -12.41 -12.92
N TRP A 436 7.47 -13.66 -12.62
CA TRP A 436 8.37 -14.80 -12.84
C TRP A 436 7.56 -16.08 -13.05
N THR A 437 8.23 -17.12 -13.58
CA THR A 437 7.63 -18.45 -13.67
C THR A 437 7.97 -19.24 -12.42
N ARG A 438 6.94 -19.64 -11.67
CA ARG A 438 7.09 -20.48 -10.48
C ARG A 438 7.49 -21.91 -10.83
N PRO A 439 8.02 -22.69 -9.86
CA PRO A 439 8.39 -24.09 -10.10
C PRO A 439 7.25 -24.99 -10.58
N ASP A 440 6.01 -24.65 -10.25
CA ASP A 440 4.80 -25.38 -10.71
C ASP A 440 4.32 -24.94 -12.11
N GLY A 441 5.04 -24.03 -12.76
CA GLY A 441 4.72 -23.50 -14.08
C GLY A 441 3.70 -22.35 -14.08
N THR A 442 3.17 -21.95 -12.94
CA THR A 442 2.30 -20.76 -12.83
C THR A 442 3.12 -19.47 -12.90
N THR A 443 2.45 -18.35 -13.10
CA THR A 443 3.09 -17.01 -13.08
C THR A 443 2.95 -16.37 -11.70
N GLY A 444 4.07 -16.00 -11.10
CA GLY A 444 4.14 -15.09 -9.97
C GLY A 444 4.17 -13.64 -10.45
N SER A 445 3.74 -12.71 -9.61
CA SER A 445 3.73 -11.28 -9.92
C SER A 445 4.45 -10.50 -8.82
N GLY A 446 5.31 -9.57 -9.21
CA GLY A 446 6.05 -8.68 -8.34
C GLY A 446 5.54 -7.25 -8.42
N SER A 447 5.88 -6.43 -7.44
CA SER A 447 5.43 -5.04 -7.33
C SER A 447 6.17 -4.08 -8.28
N GLY A 448 7.33 -4.50 -8.83
CA GLY A 448 8.11 -3.65 -9.73
C GLY A 448 8.75 -2.44 -9.05
N GLY A 449 9.03 -2.50 -7.74
CA GLY A 449 9.72 -1.43 -7.02
C GLY A 449 8.86 -0.63 -6.03
N VAL A 450 7.65 -1.08 -5.71
CA VAL A 450 6.80 -0.37 -4.71
C VAL A 450 7.48 -0.33 -3.35
N ALA A 451 7.39 0.84 -2.72
CA ALA A 451 7.99 1.13 -1.43
C ALA A 451 7.15 2.13 -0.61
N TYR A 452 7.32 2.09 0.72
CA TYR A 452 6.76 3.04 1.67
C TYR A 452 7.86 3.97 2.15
N VAL A 453 7.63 5.27 2.03
CA VAL A 453 8.55 6.31 2.50
C VAL A 453 7.83 7.16 3.54
N TYR A 454 8.24 7.05 4.79
CA TYR A 454 7.70 7.81 5.91
C TYR A 454 8.80 8.63 6.56
N LYS A 455 8.53 9.90 6.83
CA LYS A 455 9.51 10.82 7.43
C LYS A 455 8.84 11.90 8.28
N PRO A 456 9.55 12.51 9.23
CA PRO A 456 9.09 13.73 9.89
C PRO A 456 8.83 14.85 8.87
N HIS A 457 7.85 15.69 9.18
CA HIS A 457 7.44 16.77 8.28
C HIS A 457 8.57 17.76 7.96
N ASP A 458 9.42 18.06 8.94
CA ASP A 458 10.54 18.97 8.84
C ASP A 458 11.79 18.38 8.19
N LEU A 459 11.84 17.07 7.96
CA LEU A 459 12.93 16.42 7.23
C LEU A 459 12.68 16.55 5.73
N ALA A 460 13.59 17.25 5.03
CA ALA A 460 13.55 17.32 3.57
C ALA A 460 13.94 15.96 2.95
N LEU A 461 13.19 15.53 1.94
CA LEU A 461 13.60 14.40 1.10
C LEU A 461 14.86 14.77 0.30
N PRO A 462 15.78 13.84 0.07
CA PRO A 462 16.94 14.08 -0.79
C PRO A 462 16.48 14.38 -2.22
N PRO A 463 17.32 15.06 -3.04
CA PRO A 463 17.00 15.26 -4.45
C PRO A 463 16.84 13.92 -5.17
N VAL A 464 15.82 13.83 -6.02
CA VAL A 464 15.63 12.68 -6.92
C VAL A 464 16.71 12.66 -8.01
N ALA A 465 17.01 11.47 -8.54
CA ALA A 465 18.03 11.30 -9.59
C ALA A 465 17.63 12.01 -10.89
N ASP A 466 16.34 11.96 -11.28
CA ASP A 466 15.79 12.70 -12.43
C ASP A 466 14.65 13.63 -12.00
N PRO A 467 14.90 14.96 -11.94
CA PRO A 467 13.85 15.93 -11.60
C PRO A 467 12.67 15.98 -12.58
N ASN A 468 12.83 15.46 -13.81
CA ASN A 468 11.74 15.39 -14.79
C ASN A 468 10.85 14.14 -14.61
N SER A 469 11.32 13.19 -13.82
CA SER A 469 10.60 11.96 -13.47
C SER A 469 10.79 11.67 -11.98
N PRO A 470 10.24 12.55 -11.09
CA PRO A 470 10.41 12.39 -9.66
C PRO A 470 9.79 11.10 -9.17
N THR A 471 10.48 10.41 -8.28
CA THR A 471 10.07 9.14 -7.69
C THR A 471 9.51 9.30 -6.27
N TRP A 472 9.68 10.51 -5.66
CA TRP A 472 9.08 10.94 -4.39
C TRP A 472 8.88 12.45 -4.30
#